data_6cd791707a0925ca6edcbba648867df9
#
_entry.id   6cd791707a0925ca6edcbba648867df9
#
_cell.length_a   1.000
_cell.length_b   1.000
_cell.length_c   1.000
_cell.angle_alpha   90.00
_cell.angle_beta   90.00
_cell.angle_gamma   90.00
#
_symmetry.space_group_name_H-M   'P 1'
#
loop_
_entity.id
_entity.type
_entity.pdbx_description
1 polymer ?
#
loop_
_entity_poly.entity_id
_entity_poly.type
_entity_poly.pdbx_seq_one_letter_code
_entity_poly.pdbx_strand_id
1 'polypeptide(L)'
;MNKFVPLLPLTSFLMAFSLSVESAELDRIGTFDFPNSGSPEAQEHFLLGVGYLHSFGMTQAQAEFKKAQELDPDFALAYWGEVFTYQHPFFGPKSEGPNEALMRLGRTSDERLAKAPTDKEKGFIKAAEAYALTLGSMPERRTAWMNAMAELYEKYPSDNEVKTFYAVSMLSGATAAGTMREQINMRAGALAMQVFKENDNHPGAAHYVIHAFDXPVHAPVALEAAYKYADIAPAVSHARHMPTHIFIQHGKWXEVAQWNESAYNVARELWKPGDAVXXXXHSTDWGQYGDLQLGDIERSKLWIRRAEQTXSENPGDXRSRGTLGTVRARHTIETQNWSLQELXEELXPDELLALGLSAVNXGETEXAQRVXEXLDALAADSENXLSLKVSHMEIAAMSMLLXSRDLTGAXATSQQQQAITLLXEAVELTNXGRLPSGAANPLKPVHELTGXVLLGNRQPEEAAXLFEESLLRMPNRPLSLLGAARAYKQAGDTFRAAEKYTNLLAVWSDDSQPAVQEAKTYLGF
;
A
#
# COMPACT_ATOMS: atom_id res chain seq x y z
N MET A 1 2.81 47.46 60.69
CA MET A 1 3.87 46.99 59.76
C MET A 1 3.26 45.99 58.80
N ASN A 2 2.77 46.50 57.64
CA ASN A 2 2.14 45.66 56.63
C ASN A 2 3.20 45.18 55.62
N LYS A 3 3.37 43.87 55.51
CA LYS A 3 4.26 43.29 54.52
C LYS A 3 3.48 43.13 53.20
N PHE A 4 3.89 43.89 52.21
CA PHE A 4 3.42 43.70 50.83
C PHE A 4 4.09 42.45 50.22
N VAL A 5 3.29 41.54 49.72
CA VAL A 5 3.76 40.41 48.91
C VAL A 5 3.44 40.80 47.44
N PRO A 6 4.45 40.85 46.57
CA PRO A 6 4.15 41.20 45.19
C PRO A 6 3.52 39.99 44.45
N LEU A 7 2.42 40.23 43.78
CA LEU A 7 1.82 39.27 42.84
C LEU A 7 2.67 39.27 41.56
N LEU A 8 3.25 38.14 41.25
CA LEU A 8 3.88 37.90 39.95
C LEU A 8 2.76 37.70 38.89
N PRO A 9 2.90 38.29 37.73
CA PRO A 9 1.81 38.22 36.74
C PRO A 9 1.68 36.82 36.12
N LEU A 10 0.43 36.37 36.02
CA LEU A 10 0.02 35.06 35.50
C LEU A 10 0.31 34.89 34.00
N THR A 11 0.77 35.93 33.33
CA THR A 11 0.91 35.97 31.88
C THR A 11 2.12 35.21 31.33
N SER A 12 3.15 34.99 32.14
CA SER A 12 4.38 34.30 31.65
C SER A 12 4.26 32.79 31.59
N PHE A 13 3.27 32.22 32.30
CA PHE A 13 3.13 30.75 32.35
C PHE A 13 2.34 30.20 31.15
N LEU A 14 1.43 31.00 30.61
CA LEU A 14 0.62 30.60 29.45
C LEU A 14 1.43 30.64 28.12
N MET A 15 2.36 31.61 28.00
CA MET A 15 3.22 31.68 26.80
C MET A 15 4.24 30.55 26.72
N ALA A 16 4.78 30.13 27.86
CA ALA A 16 5.74 29.01 27.89
C ALA A 16 5.10 27.70 27.54
N PHE A 17 3.82 27.53 27.91
CA PHE A 17 3.09 26.27 27.64
C PHE A 17 2.70 26.15 26.15
N SER A 18 2.32 27.27 25.51
CA SER A 18 1.97 27.24 24.09
C SER A 18 3.19 27.00 23.21
N LEU A 19 4.34 27.56 23.56
CA LEU A 19 5.58 27.36 22.82
C LEU A 19 6.07 25.91 22.89
N SER A 20 5.89 25.24 24.03
CA SER A 20 6.32 23.85 24.17
C SER A 20 5.41 22.88 23.41
N VAL A 21 4.12 23.17 23.31
CA VAL A 21 3.18 22.34 22.54
C VAL A 21 3.44 22.50 21.03
N GLU A 22 3.68 23.71 20.59
CA GLU A 22 3.95 24.00 19.17
C GLU A 22 5.26 23.34 18.70
N SER A 23 6.32 23.39 19.51
CA SER A 23 7.59 22.75 19.15
C SER A 23 7.44 21.22 19.11
N ALA A 24 6.59 20.63 19.96
CA ALA A 24 6.34 19.18 19.98
C ALA A 24 5.62 18.72 18.71
N GLU A 25 4.75 19.55 18.11
CA GLU A 25 4.11 19.20 16.83
C GLU A 25 5.12 19.18 15.68
N LEU A 26 6.01 20.18 15.63
CA LEU A 26 7.07 20.24 14.61
C LEU A 26 8.00 19.02 14.71
N ASP A 27 8.29 18.54 15.92
CA ASP A 27 9.14 17.38 16.13
C ASP A 27 8.52 16.06 15.61
N ARG A 28 7.22 16.06 15.29
CA ARG A 28 6.50 14.86 14.87
C ARG A 28 6.28 14.75 13.35
N ILE A 29 6.95 15.61 12.58
CA ILE A 29 6.84 15.61 11.10
C ILE A 29 8.20 15.44 10.41
N GLY A 30 9.27 15.14 11.16
CA GLY A 30 10.62 15.03 10.64
C GLY A 30 11.33 16.38 10.62
N THR A 31 12.54 16.41 10.04
CA THR A 31 13.33 17.64 9.97
C THR A 31 13.71 17.97 8.53
N PHE A 32 13.59 19.23 8.16
CA PHE A 32 13.96 19.74 6.84
C PHE A 32 14.04 21.26 6.90
N ASP A 33 14.74 21.85 5.95
CA ASP A 33 14.88 23.30 5.81
C ASP A 33 14.18 23.77 4.54
N PHE A 34 13.27 24.70 4.66
CA PHE A 34 12.59 25.28 3.49
C PHE A 34 12.61 26.81 3.61
N PRO A 35 13.76 27.46 3.34
CA PRO A 35 13.83 28.91 3.38
C PRO A 35 12.83 29.54 2.40
N ASN A 36 12.15 30.59 2.83
CA ASN A 36 11.07 31.19 2.06
C ASN A 36 10.84 32.63 2.51
N SER A 37 9.97 33.34 1.78
CA SER A 37 9.71 34.76 1.99
C SER A 37 8.43 35.05 2.81
N GLY A 38 7.83 34.05 3.41
CA GLY A 38 6.64 34.25 4.26
C GLY A 38 6.97 35.01 5.53
N SER A 39 5.96 35.65 6.12
CA SER A 39 6.13 36.39 7.37
C SER A 39 6.56 35.44 8.50
N PRO A 40 7.23 35.96 9.55
CA PRO A 40 7.60 35.13 10.70
C PRO A 40 6.40 34.40 11.33
N GLU A 41 5.25 35.07 11.40
CA GLU A 41 4.02 34.51 11.99
C GLU A 41 3.49 33.32 11.23
N ALA A 42 3.73 33.26 9.91
CA ALA A 42 3.23 32.17 9.05
C ALA A 42 4.17 30.96 9.01
N GLN A 43 5.42 31.08 9.50
CA GLN A 43 6.44 30.05 9.30
C GLN A 43 6.07 28.70 9.89
N GLU A 44 5.61 28.66 11.15
CA GLU A 44 5.29 27.38 11.80
C GLU A 44 4.20 26.64 11.04
N HIS A 45 3.13 27.34 10.65
CA HIS A 45 2.04 26.71 9.89
C HIS A 45 2.51 26.26 8.51
N PHE A 46 3.33 27.04 7.83
CA PHE A 46 3.90 26.64 6.54
C PHE A 46 4.75 25.37 6.67
N LEU A 47 5.63 25.30 7.67
CA LEU A 47 6.50 24.14 7.87
C LEU A 47 5.71 22.90 8.27
N LEU A 48 4.69 23.06 9.12
CA LEU A 48 3.76 21.94 9.44
C LEU A 48 3.06 21.47 8.15
N GLY A 49 2.60 22.41 7.34
CA GLY A 49 1.97 22.09 6.05
C GLY A 49 2.88 21.27 5.15
N VAL A 50 4.14 21.68 5.01
CA VAL A 50 5.12 20.98 4.17
C VAL A 50 5.42 19.58 4.74
N GLY A 51 5.59 19.46 6.04
CA GLY A 51 5.86 18.18 6.69
C GLY A 51 4.72 17.19 6.49
N TYR A 52 3.49 17.63 6.71
CA TYR A 52 2.31 16.81 6.45
C TYR A 52 2.18 16.46 4.96
N LEU A 53 2.48 17.42 4.07
CA LEU A 53 2.44 17.20 2.62
C LEU A 53 3.44 16.12 2.21
N HIS A 54 4.66 16.18 2.72
CA HIS A 54 5.68 15.15 2.45
C HIS A 54 5.20 13.75 2.85
N SER A 55 4.35 13.64 3.86
CA SER A 55 3.84 12.36 4.36
C SER A 55 2.42 12.05 3.88
N PHE A 56 1.91 12.82 2.93
CA PHE A 56 0.56 12.68 2.35
C PHE A 56 -0.55 12.78 3.39
N GLY A 57 -0.32 13.51 4.46
CA GLY A 57 -1.36 13.91 5.41
C GLY A 57 -2.11 15.11 4.83
N MET A 58 -2.89 14.87 3.78
CA MET A 58 -3.45 15.95 2.95
C MET A 58 -4.39 16.87 3.71
N THR A 59 -5.30 16.32 4.53
CA THR A 59 -6.25 17.11 5.32
C THR A 59 -5.52 18.04 6.30
N GLN A 60 -4.52 17.49 6.99
CA GLN A 60 -3.70 18.26 7.95
C GLN A 60 -2.87 19.32 7.23
N ALA A 61 -2.25 18.95 6.10
CA ALA A 61 -1.43 19.86 5.30
C ALA A 61 -2.27 21.04 4.82
N GLN A 62 -3.46 20.77 4.27
CA GLN A 62 -4.35 21.81 3.75
C GLN A 62 -4.74 22.81 4.83
N ALA A 63 -5.10 22.33 6.02
CA ALA A 63 -5.47 23.19 7.14
C ALA A 63 -4.31 24.11 7.53
N GLU A 64 -3.09 23.58 7.57
CA GLU A 64 -1.92 24.36 7.96
C GLU A 64 -1.56 25.40 6.89
N PHE A 65 -1.59 25.05 5.61
CA PHE A 65 -1.33 26.01 4.54
C PHE A 65 -2.36 27.15 4.54
N LYS A 66 -3.64 26.84 4.80
CA LYS A 66 -4.67 27.88 4.88
C LYS A 66 -4.45 28.83 6.06
N LYS A 67 -4.00 28.30 7.21
CA LYS A 67 -3.62 29.15 8.35
C LYS A 67 -2.46 30.07 7.98
N ALA A 68 -1.46 29.56 7.27
CA ALA A 68 -0.34 30.39 6.81
C ALA A 68 -0.83 31.51 5.88
N GLN A 69 -1.79 31.22 4.99
CA GLN A 69 -2.39 32.23 4.10
C GLN A 69 -3.16 33.30 4.89
N GLU A 70 -3.86 32.91 5.95
CA GLU A 70 -4.58 33.86 6.81
C GLU A 70 -3.63 34.84 7.49
N LEU A 71 -2.46 34.33 7.93
CA LEU A 71 -1.46 35.14 8.62
C LEU A 71 -0.63 35.99 7.64
N ASP A 72 -0.47 35.55 6.40
CA ASP A 72 0.27 36.25 5.37
C ASP A 72 -0.41 36.01 4.01
N PRO A 73 -1.40 36.83 3.64
CA PRO A 73 -2.20 36.59 2.41
C PRO A 73 -1.41 36.62 1.09
N ASP A 74 -0.22 37.23 1.08
CA ASP A 74 0.63 37.28 -0.12
C ASP A 74 1.75 36.23 -0.09
N PHE A 75 1.72 35.31 0.86
CA PHE A 75 2.72 34.23 0.97
C PHE A 75 2.47 33.17 -0.11
N ALA A 76 3.12 33.33 -1.26
CA ALA A 76 2.85 32.52 -2.45
C ALA A 76 3.02 31.01 -2.19
N LEU A 77 4.08 30.60 -1.45
CA LEU A 77 4.33 29.17 -1.22
C LEU A 77 3.25 28.50 -0.38
N ALA A 78 2.49 29.24 0.44
CA ALA A 78 1.37 28.67 1.19
C ALA A 78 0.25 28.23 0.23
N TYR A 79 0.07 28.96 -0.88
CA TYR A 79 -0.89 28.57 -1.93
C TYR A 79 -0.34 27.43 -2.79
N TRP A 80 0.96 27.47 -3.11
CA TRP A 80 1.62 26.35 -3.78
C TRP A 80 1.36 25.05 -3.03
N GLY A 81 1.58 25.05 -1.73
CA GLY A 81 1.37 23.85 -0.90
C GLY A 81 -0.05 23.37 -0.92
N GLU A 82 -1.02 24.30 -0.78
CA GLU A 82 -2.43 23.96 -0.80
C GLU A 82 -2.84 23.28 -2.12
N VAL A 83 -2.27 23.69 -3.25
CA VAL A 83 -2.58 23.10 -4.57
C VAL A 83 -2.44 21.58 -4.54
N PHE A 84 -1.44 21.07 -3.82
CA PHE A 84 -1.13 19.64 -3.81
C PHE A 84 -1.86 18.85 -2.71
N THR A 85 -2.76 19.49 -1.97
CA THR A 85 -3.48 18.85 -0.86
C THR A 85 -4.85 18.29 -1.25
N TYR A 86 -5.34 18.57 -2.46
CA TYR A 86 -6.69 18.17 -2.86
C TYR A 86 -6.77 16.75 -3.37
N GLN A 87 -5.64 16.09 -3.51
CA GLN A 87 -5.58 14.78 -4.12
C GLN A 87 -4.24 14.12 -3.80
N HIS A 88 -4.27 12.80 -3.67
CA HIS A 88 -3.06 11.98 -3.67
C HIS A 88 -2.31 12.22 -5.00
N PRO A 89 -0.99 12.48 -5.00
CA PRO A 89 -0.28 12.83 -6.24
C PRO A 89 -0.41 11.82 -7.38
N PHE A 90 -0.69 10.56 -7.05
CA PHE A 90 -0.75 9.51 -8.06
C PHE A 90 -2.14 9.31 -8.66
N PHE A 91 -3.15 10.03 -8.17
CA PHE A 91 -4.53 9.88 -8.66
C PHE A 91 -5.11 11.13 -9.30
N GLY A 92 -4.51 12.28 -9.04
CA GLY A 92 -4.94 13.56 -9.61
C GLY A 92 -6.18 14.16 -8.93
N PRO A 93 -6.36 15.47 -9.05
CA PRO A 93 -7.45 16.16 -8.37
C PRO A 93 -8.82 15.81 -8.95
N LYS A 94 -9.78 15.64 -8.05
CA LYS A 94 -11.18 15.39 -8.40
C LYS A 94 -12.07 16.62 -8.15
N SER A 95 -11.44 17.78 -7.93
CA SER A 95 -12.15 19.02 -7.60
C SER A 95 -11.45 20.22 -8.24
N GLU A 96 -12.06 21.38 -8.15
CA GLU A 96 -11.49 22.64 -8.61
C GLU A 96 -10.57 23.28 -7.56
N GLY A 97 -10.37 22.64 -6.41
CA GLY A 97 -9.55 23.16 -5.32
C GLY A 97 -8.18 23.70 -5.74
N PRO A 98 -7.39 22.95 -6.53
CA PRO A 98 -6.10 23.47 -6.99
C PRO A 98 -6.22 24.80 -7.77
N ASN A 99 -7.18 24.88 -8.70
CA ASN A 99 -7.44 26.11 -9.47
C ASN A 99 -7.88 27.25 -8.55
N GLU A 100 -8.80 26.95 -7.63
CA GLU A 100 -9.33 27.95 -6.71
C GLU A 100 -8.23 28.52 -5.80
N ALA A 101 -7.31 27.67 -5.32
CA ALA A 101 -6.18 28.11 -4.52
C ALA A 101 -5.28 29.09 -5.30
N LEU A 102 -4.94 28.75 -6.55
CA LEU A 102 -4.14 29.64 -7.38
C LEU A 102 -4.86 30.95 -7.68
N MET A 103 -6.18 30.90 -7.94
CA MET A 103 -6.97 32.11 -8.22
C MET A 103 -7.05 33.05 -7.00
N ARG A 104 -7.04 32.49 -5.79
CA ARG A 104 -7.00 33.32 -4.58
C ARG A 104 -5.64 34.03 -4.41
N LEU A 105 -4.56 33.41 -4.86
CA LEU A 105 -3.24 34.06 -4.85
C LEU A 105 -3.18 35.17 -5.90
N GLY A 106 -3.69 34.93 -7.10
CA GLY A 106 -3.72 35.92 -8.18
C GLY A 106 -4.46 35.36 -9.36
N ARG A 107 -5.17 36.22 -10.09
CA ARG A 107 -5.98 35.81 -11.23
C ARG A 107 -5.14 35.42 -12.45
N THR A 108 -3.94 35.99 -12.58
CA THR A 108 -3.03 35.70 -13.70
C THR A 108 -1.72 35.15 -13.17
N SER A 109 -0.98 34.47 -14.03
CA SER A 109 0.36 33.98 -13.68
C SER A 109 1.28 35.14 -13.25
N ASP A 110 1.22 36.27 -13.97
CA ASP A 110 2.03 37.45 -13.63
C ASP A 110 1.72 37.96 -12.20
N GLU A 111 0.45 38.00 -11.83
CA GLU A 111 0.04 38.41 -10.48
C GLU A 111 0.57 37.45 -9.43
N ARG A 112 0.49 36.16 -9.68
CA ARG A 112 0.97 35.13 -8.74
C ARG A 112 2.48 35.20 -8.60
N LEU A 113 3.20 35.28 -9.71
CA LEU A 113 4.67 35.32 -9.70
C LEU A 113 5.20 36.60 -9.04
N ALA A 114 4.47 37.71 -9.16
CA ALA A 114 4.84 38.97 -8.52
C ALA A 114 4.85 38.86 -6.99
N LYS A 115 4.10 37.92 -6.41
CA LYS A 115 4.04 37.67 -4.98
C LYS A 115 5.11 36.67 -4.50
N ALA A 116 5.86 36.06 -5.41
CA ALA A 116 6.97 35.16 -5.10
C ALA A 116 8.28 35.91 -5.32
N PRO A 117 8.94 36.40 -4.23
CA PRO A 117 10.08 37.34 -4.40
C PRO A 117 11.35 36.73 -4.97
N THR A 118 11.56 35.41 -4.82
CA THR A 118 12.78 34.76 -5.32
C THR A 118 12.51 33.90 -6.54
N ASP A 119 13.53 33.68 -7.36
CA ASP A 119 13.43 32.82 -8.52
C ASP A 119 13.05 31.38 -8.13
N LYS A 120 13.53 30.89 -6.99
CA LYS A 120 13.18 29.56 -6.51
C LYS A 120 11.69 29.46 -6.17
N GLU A 121 11.16 30.46 -5.46
CA GLU A 121 9.73 30.49 -5.13
C GLU A 121 8.88 30.60 -6.39
N LYS A 122 9.31 31.41 -7.38
CA LYS A 122 8.65 31.50 -8.68
C LYS A 122 8.60 30.13 -9.38
N GLY A 123 9.70 29.37 -9.28
CA GLY A 123 9.78 28.02 -9.85
C GLY A 123 8.76 27.06 -9.22
N PHE A 124 8.59 27.11 -7.91
CA PHE A 124 7.56 26.29 -7.24
C PHE A 124 6.15 26.70 -7.68
N ILE A 125 5.88 27.99 -7.83
CA ILE A 125 4.57 28.48 -8.31
C ILE A 125 4.31 27.98 -9.74
N LYS A 126 5.32 28.08 -10.63
CA LYS A 126 5.19 27.56 -12.00
C LYS A 126 4.88 26.07 -12.02
N ALA A 127 5.47 25.30 -11.10
CA ALA A 127 5.19 23.87 -10.97
C ALA A 127 3.74 23.61 -10.54
N ALA A 128 3.23 24.41 -9.58
CA ALA A 128 1.83 24.32 -9.16
C ALA A 128 0.88 24.67 -10.32
N GLU A 129 1.21 25.71 -11.08
CA GLU A 129 0.43 26.10 -12.29
C GLU A 129 0.42 24.97 -13.31
N ALA A 130 1.58 24.33 -13.55
CA ALA A 130 1.70 23.22 -14.48
C ALA A 130 0.77 22.06 -14.09
N TYR A 131 0.75 21.72 -12.81
CA TYR A 131 -0.10 20.66 -12.27
C TYR A 131 -1.59 21.01 -12.34
N ALA A 132 -1.95 22.22 -11.96
CA ALA A 132 -3.34 22.63 -11.79
C ALA A 132 -3.99 23.14 -13.09
N LEU A 133 -3.23 23.86 -13.95
CA LEU A 133 -3.79 24.65 -15.04
C LEU A 133 -3.47 24.14 -16.45
N THR A 134 -2.54 23.20 -16.62
CA THR A 134 -2.23 22.64 -17.93
C THR A 134 -3.52 22.03 -18.52
N LEU A 135 -3.86 22.43 -19.74
CA LEU A 135 -5.01 21.88 -20.46
C LEU A 135 -4.70 20.45 -20.88
N GLY A 136 -5.66 19.56 -20.68
CA GLY A 136 -5.52 18.18 -21.06
C GLY A 136 -5.84 17.21 -19.92
N SER A 137 -5.48 15.96 -20.14
CA SER A 137 -5.74 14.86 -19.22
C SER A 137 -4.82 14.93 -18.00
N MET A 138 -5.13 14.13 -16.98
CA MET A 138 -4.25 14.01 -15.80
C MET A 138 -2.83 13.55 -16.17
N PRO A 139 -2.63 12.56 -17.05
CA PRO A 139 -1.27 12.22 -17.47
C PRO A 139 -0.49 13.41 -18.05
N GLU A 140 -1.13 14.25 -18.85
CA GLU A 140 -0.50 15.46 -19.42
C GLU A 140 -0.14 16.46 -18.32
N ARG A 141 -1.01 16.63 -17.33
CA ARG A 141 -0.80 17.54 -16.20
C ARG A 141 0.33 17.06 -15.30
N ARG A 142 0.40 15.74 -15.04
CA ARG A 142 1.49 15.14 -14.25
C ARG A 142 2.83 15.29 -14.96
N THR A 143 2.85 15.10 -16.28
CA THR A 143 4.06 15.30 -17.09
C THR A 143 4.50 16.76 -17.04
N ALA A 144 3.57 17.72 -17.15
CA ALA A 144 3.87 19.14 -17.06
C ALA A 144 4.47 19.50 -15.69
N TRP A 145 3.94 18.94 -14.62
CA TRP A 145 4.48 19.12 -13.27
C TRP A 145 5.91 18.61 -13.18
N MET A 146 6.12 17.38 -13.63
CA MET A 146 7.46 16.75 -13.61
C MET A 146 8.47 17.62 -14.40
N ASN A 147 8.07 18.11 -15.58
CA ASN A 147 8.95 18.94 -16.41
C ASN A 147 9.26 20.28 -15.74
N ALA A 148 8.28 20.91 -15.09
CA ALA A 148 8.49 22.17 -14.36
C ALA A 148 9.47 21.96 -13.19
N MET A 149 9.34 20.84 -12.48
CA MET A 149 10.25 20.52 -11.38
C MET A 149 11.66 20.18 -11.89
N ALA A 150 11.77 19.57 -13.08
CA ALA A 150 13.08 19.30 -13.71
C ALA A 150 13.81 20.62 -14.00
N GLU A 151 13.10 21.62 -14.52
CA GLU A 151 13.68 22.95 -14.77
C GLU A 151 14.16 23.61 -13.48
N LEU A 152 13.35 23.50 -12.42
CA LEU A 152 13.72 24.05 -11.11
C LEU A 152 14.95 23.35 -10.54
N TYR A 153 15.01 22.03 -10.67
CA TYR A 153 16.15 21.23 -10.22
C TYR A 153 17.44 21.62 -10.95
N GLU A 154 17.38 21.89 -12.26
CA GLU A 154 18.56 22.34 -13.01
C GLU A 154 19.16 23.62 -12.40
N LYS A 155 18.29 24.52 -11.92
CA LYS A 155 18.74 25.79 -11.31
C LYS A 155 19.22 25.62 -9.88
N TYR A 156 18.63 24.68 -9.13
CA TYR A 156 18.92 24.48 -7.69
C TYR A 156 19.22 23.01 -7.38
N PRO A 157 20.28 22.45 -7.98
CA PRO A 157 20.54 21.00 -7.86
C PRO A 157 20.98 20.54 -6.47
N SER A 158 21.34 21.46 -5.58
CA SER A 158 21.75 21.13 -4.21
C SER A 158 20.65 21.37 -3.16
N ASP A 159 19.50 21.89 -3.58
CA ASP A 159 18.41 22.21 -2.66
C ASP A 159 17.59 20.94 -2.39
N ASN A 160 17.53 20.50 -1.14
CA ASN A 160 16.88 19.24 -0.77
C ASN A 160 15.36 19.28 -0.96
N GLU A 161 14.72 20.44 -0.78
CA GLU A 161 13.27 20.55 -1.02
C GLU A 161 12.96 20.49 -2.52
N VAL A 162 13.79 21.12 -3.34
CA VAL A 162 13.67 21.01 -4.81
C VAL A 162 13.87 19.54 -5.24
N LYS A 163 14.88 18.86 -4.70
CA LYS A 163 15.15 17.44 -5.02
C LYS A 163 13.95 16.56 -4.66
N THR A 164 13.42 16.71 -3.44
CA THR A 164 12.32 15.83 -2.99
C THR A 164 11.01 16.11 -3.71
N PHE A 165 10.69 17.39 -3.98
CA PHE A 165 9.47 17.69 -4.74
C PHE A 165 9.62 17.30 -6.22
N TYR A 166 10.83 17.36 -6.77
CA TYR A 166 11.09 16.79 -8.09
C TYR A 166 10.90 15.26 -8.07
N ALA A 167 11.44 14.58 -7.05
CA ALA A 167 11.29 13.13 -6.93
C ALA A 167 9.80 12.72 -6.90
N VAL A 168 8.97 13.38 -6.07
CA VAL A 168 7.54 13.01 -6.01
C VAL A 168 6.82 13.36 -7.32
N SER A 169 7.21 14.43 -8.01
CA SER A 169 6.64 14.74 -9.33
C SER A 169 7.00 13.67 -10.36
N MET A 170 8.20 13.12 -10.30
CA MET A 170 8.60 11.99 -11.14
C MET A 170 7.78 10.75 -10.84
N LEU A 171 7.57 10.43 -9.56
CA LEU A 171 6.73 9.29 -9.17
C LEU A 171 5.29 9.45 -9.69
N SER A 172 4.77 10.67 -9.62
CA SER A 172 3.45 10.98 -10.18
C SER A 172 3.43 10.80 -11.70
N GLY A 173 4.42 11.36 -12.38
CA GLY A 173 4.55 11.26 -13.85
C GLY A 173 4.76 9.83 -14.31
N ALA A 174 5.47 9.03 -13.53
CA ALA A 174 5.75 7.62 -13.84
C ALA A 174 4.46 6.80 -13.98
N THR A 175 3.39 7.17 -13.26
CA THR A 175 2.09 6.46 -13.36
C THR A 175 1.51 6.53 -14.76
N ALA A 176 1.90 7.53 -15.55
CA ALA A 176 1.42 7.74 -16.92
C ALA A 176 2.45 7.34 -18.00
N ALA A 177 3.58 6.76 -17.58
CA ALA A 177 4.75 6.56 -18.47
C ALA A 177 4.82 5.16 -19.12
N GLY A 178 3.83 4.30 -18.88
CA GLY A 178 3.79 2.96 -19.48
C GLY A 178 5.04 2.15 -19.16
N THR A 179 5.72 1.66 -20.18
CA THR A 179 6.91 0.82 -20.04
C THR A 179 8.12 1.57 -19.42
N MET A 180 8.09 2.91 -19.43
CA MET A 180 9.16 3.72 -18.84
C MET A 180 8.99 3.94 -17.34
N ARG A 181 7.91 3.45 -16.76
CA ARG A 181 7.56 3.69 -15.35
C ARG A 181 8.70 3.33 -14.39
N GLU A 182 9.24 2.12 -14.50
CA GLU A 182 10.27 1.66 -13.56
C GLU A 182 11.56 2.48 -13.69
N GLN A 183 11.91 2.88 -14.92
CA GLN A 183 13.09 3.71 -15.16
C GLN A 183 12.95 5.09 -14.49
N ILE A 184 11.76 5.70 -14.60
CA ILE A 184 11.48 6.99 -13.94
C ILE A 184 11.49 6.81 -12.42
N ASN A 185 10.87 5.73 -11.92
CA ASN A 185 10.89 5.43 -10.48
C ASN A 185 12.32 5.29 -9.95
N MET A 186 13.20 4.64 -10.71
CA MET A 186 14.61 4.48 -10.31
C MET A 186 15.31 5.85 -10.20
N ARG A 187 15.06 6.75 -11.15
CA ARG A 187 15.62 8.10 -11.11
C ARG A 187 15.11 8.88 -9.89
N ALA A 188 13.79 8.80 -9.64
CA ALA A 188 13.19 9.45 -8.47
C ALA A 188 13.79 8.91 -7.17
N GLY A 189 13.92 7.59 -7.09
CA GLY A 189 14.48 6.93 -5.90
C GLY A 189 15.94 7.31 -5.66
N ALA A 190 16.74 7.37 -6.71
CA ALA A 190 18.15 7.78 -6.60
C ALA A 190 18.27 9.20 -6.06
N LEU A 191 17.41 10.10 -6.55
CA LEU A 191 17.42 11.50 -6.10
C LEU A 191 16.96 11.62 -4.63
N ALA A 192 15.87 10.94 -4.27
CA ALA A 192 15.39 10.92 -2.89
C ALA A 192 16.43 10.31 -1.94
N MET A 193 17.15 9.27 -2.39
CA MET A 193 18.19 8.63 -1.61
C MET A 193 19.35 9.59 -1.31
N GLN A 194 19.71 10.49 -2.25
CA GLN A 194 20.72 11.52 -2.00
C GLN A 194 20.34 12.35 -0.78
N VAL A 195 19.07 12.77 -0.71
CA VAL A 195 18.58 13.57 0.41
C VAL A 195 18.56 12.74 1.70
N PHE A 196 18.10 11.49 1.62
CA PHE A 196 18.02 10.58 2.78
C PHE A 196 19.40 10.34 3.40
N LYS A 197 20.42 10.17 2.58
CA LYS A 197 21.80 9.97 3.06
C LYS A 197 22.34 11.21 3.77
N GLU A 198 21.94 12.39 3.33
CA GLU A 198 22.36 13.67 3.94
C GLU A 198 21.57 13.97 5.21
N ASN A 199 20.27 13.65 5.22
CA ASN A 199 19.34 13.90 6.32
C ASN A 199 18.36 12.72 6.43
N ASP A 200 18.69 11.75 7.26
CA ASP A 200 17.88 10.52 7.38
C ASP A 200 16.61 10.74 8.22
N ASN A 201 16.34 11.98 8.64
CA ASN A 201 15.10 12.37 9.32
C ASN A 201 14.20 13.23 8.40
N HIS A 202 14.52 13.31 7.11
CA HIS A 202 13.72 14.06 6.15
C HIS A 202 12.50 13.24 5.74
N PRO A 203 11.26 13.72 6.01
CA PRO A 203 10.07 12.87 5.77
C PRO A 203 9.83 12.57 4.29
N GLY A 204 10.03 13.55 3.42
CA GLY A 204 9.86 13.35 1.98
C GLY A 204 10.89 12.38 1.42
N ALA A 205 12.14 12.51 1.82
CA ALA A 205 13.21 11.64 1.33
C ALA A 205 12.91 10.17 1.65
N ALA A 206 12.64 9.86 2.93
CA ALA A 206 12.32 8.49 3.34
C ALA A 206 11.08 7.95 2.61
N HIS A 207 10.02 8.76 2.55
CA HIS A 207 8.76 8.40 1.93
C HIS A 207 8.93 8.09 0.44
N TYR A 208 9.61 8.97 -0.29
CA TYR A 208 9.74 8.82 -1.75
C TYR A 208 10.71 7.71 -2.13
N VAL A 209 11.70 7.40 -1.28
CA VAL A 209 12.53 6.19 -1.44
C VAL A 209 11.64 4.95 -1.39
N ILE A 210 10.72 4.87 -0.42
CA ILE A 210 9.81 3.73 -0.29
C ILE A 210 8.95 3.59 -1.56
N HIS A 211 8.30 4.67 -1.99
CA HIS A 211 7.47 4.63 -3.20
C HIS A 211 8.25 4.23 -4.45
N ALA A 212 9.47 4.77 -4.59
CA ALA A 212 10.29 4.54 -5.79
C ALA A 212 10.72 3.07 -5.89
N PHE A 213 11.05 2.44 -4.78
CA PHE A 213 11.60 1.09 -4.73
C PHE A 213 10.59 0.03 -4.29
N ASP A 214 9.30 0.37 -4.38
CA ASP A 214 8.21 -0.56 -4.04
C ASP A 214 7.99 -1.57 -5.18
N UNK A 215 8.92 -2.31 -5.45
CA UNK A 215 8.92 -3.26 -6.39
C UNK A 215 9.67 -4.30 -5.81
N PRO A 216 9.38 -5.63 -5.96
CA PRO A 216 10.16 -6.70 -5.33
C PRO A 216 11.65 -6.71 -5.66
N VAL A 217 11.98 -6.36 -6.87
CA VAL A 217 13.40 -6.33 -7.30
C VAL A 217 14.18 -5.24 -6.57
N HIS A 218 13.53 -4.11 -6.28
CA HIS A 218 14.20 -2.92 -5.72
C HIS A 218 13.98 -2.74 -4.21
N ALA A 219 13.02 -3.45 -3.62
CA ALA A 219 12.65 -3.24 -2.21
C ALA A 219 13.83 -3.32 -1.23
N PRO A 220 14.84 -4.20 -1.44
CA PRO A 220 15.99 -4.21 -0.51
C PRO A 220 16.72 -2.88 -0.37
N VAL A 221 16.73 -2.05 -1.43
CA VAL A 221 17.38 -0.72 -1.40
C VAL A 221 16.68 0.22 -0.41
N ALA A 222 15.37 0.04 -0.22
CA ALA A 222 14.54 0.92 0.64
C ALA A 222 14.40 0.43 2.08
N LEU A 223 15.04 -0.66 2.47
CA LEU A 223 14.80 -1.27 3.77
C LEU A 223 15.18 -0.34 4.93
N GLU A 224 16.30 0.37 4.82
CA GLU A 224 16.73 1.32 5.85
C GLU A 224 15.72 2.46 6.01
N ALA A 225 15.25 3.02 4.87
CA ALA A 225 14.25 4.09 4.90
C ALA A 225 12.93 3.59 5.52
N ALA A 226 12.55 2.34 5.25
CA ALA A 226 11.34 1.75 5.82
C ALA A 226 11.44 1.66 7.35
N TYR A 227 12.57 1.22 7.88
CA TYR A 227 12.74 1.12 9.33
C TYR A 227 12.71 2.49 10.02
N LYS A 228 13.12 3.56 9.32
CA LYS A 228 13.15 4.89 9.91
C LYS A 228 11.85 5.67 9.78
N TYR A 229 11.14 5.49 8.66
CA TYR A 229 10.07 6.44 8.27
C TYR A 229 8.93 6.55 9.27
N ALA A 230 8.45 5.44 9.84
CA ALA A 230 7.32 5.50 10.78
C ALA A 230 7.66 6.34 12.01
N ASP A 231 8.94 6.35 12.43
CA ASP A 231 9.40 7.15 13.56
C ASP A 231 9.64 8.62 13.18
N ILE A 232 9.90 8.90 11.89
CA ILE A 232 10.14 10.26 11.41
C ILE A 232 8.85 11.10 11.48
N ALA A 233 7.72 10.52 11.03
CA ALA A 233 6.45 11.26 10.94
C ALA A 233 5.31 10.53 11.65
N PRO A 234 5.42 10.32 12.97
CA PRO A 234 4.45 9.49 13.70
C PRO A 234 3.04 10.09 13.79
N ALA A 235 2.89 11.37 13.46
CA ALA A 235 1.58 12.04 13.48
C ALA A 235 0.69 11.67 12.29
N VAL A 236 1.24 11.00 11.26
CA VAL A 236 0.51 10.75 10.01
C VAL A 236 0.30 9.24 9.83
N SER A 237 -0.96 8.83 9.71
CA SER A 237 -1.32 7.41 9.49
C SER A 237 -0.60 6.82 8.27
N HIS A 238 -0.57 7.55 7.16
CA HIS A 238 0.10 7.11 5.93
C HIS A 238 1.59 6.80 6.17
N ALA A 239 2.28 7.66 6.95
CA ALA A 239 3.70 7.44 7.25
C ALA A 239 3.94 6.18 8.08
N ARG A 240 2.97 5.78 8.91
CA ARG A 240 3.08 4.55 9.71
C ARG A 240 2.80 3.32 8.86
N HIS A 241 1.93 3.44 7.86
CA HIS A 241 1.62 2.34 6.94
C HIS A 241 2.73 2.12 5.89
N MET A 242 3.29 3.20 5.35
CA MET A 242 4.20 3.12 4.18
C MET A 242 5.38 2.17 4.34
N PRO A 243 6.05 2.07 5.51
CA PRO A 243 7.13 1.10 5.65
C PRO A 243 6.70 -0.34 5.36
N THR A 244 5.43 -0.66 5.56
CA THR A 244 4.95 -2.04 5.32
C THR A 244 4.95 -2.41 3.84
N HIS A 245 4.97 -1.42 2.92
CA HIS A 245 5.19 -1.68 1.49
C HIS A 245 6.51 -2.41 1.25
N ILE A 246 7.54 -2.05 2.01
CA ILE A 246 8.86 -2.68 1.90
C ILE A 246 8.91 -3.96 2.74
N PHE A 247 8.37 -3.94 3.96
CA PHE A 247 8.38 -5.12 4.83
C PHE A 247 7.63 -6.30 4.20
N ILE A 248 6.50 -6.04 3.51
CA ILE A 248 5.73 -7.10 2.85
C ILE A 248 6.54 -7.76 1.72
N GLN A 249 7.38 -6.96 1.03
CA GLN A 249 8.27 -7.46 -0.03
C GLN A 249 9.37 -8.38 0.53
N HIS A 250 9.62 -8.31 1.84
CA HIS A 250 10.61 -9.13 2.52
C HIS A 250 9.98 -10.23 3.37
N GLY A 251 8.65 -10.32 3.41
CA GLY A 251 7.96 -11.29 4.25
C GLY A 251 8.19 -11.05 5.75
N LYS A 252 8.32 -9.80 6.16
CA LYS A 252 8.52 -9.38 7.56
C LYS A 252 7.15 -9.13 8.18
N TRP A 253 6.49 -10.23 8.52
CA TRP A 253 5.07 -10.19 8.91
C TRP A 253 4.80 -9.47 10.24
N UNK A 254 5.60 -9.48 10.96
CA UNK A 254 5.52 -8.84 12.14
C UNK A 254 5.42 -7.41 12.02
N GLU A 255 6.39 -6.91 11.31
CA GLU A 255 6.43 -5.48 11.00
C GLU A 255 5.19 -5.06 10.20
N VAL A 256 4.77 -5.86 9.23
CA VAL A 256 3.55 -5.58 8.45
C VAL A 256 2.34 -5.43 9.38
N ALA A 257 2.14 -6.36 10.30
CA ALA A 257 0.99 -6.34 11.21
C ALA A 257 1.08 -5.18 12.19
N GLN A 258 2.22 -4.98 12.84
CA GLN A 258 2.39 -3.96 13.88
C GLN A 258 2.24 -2.53 13.33
N TRP A 259 2.89 -2.24 12.20
CA TRP A 259 2.83 -0.88 11.65
C TRP A 259 1.45 -0.57 11.06
N ASN A 260 0.73 -1.57 10.52
CA ASN A 260 -0.64 -1.35 10.09
C ASN A 260 -1.60 -1.19 11.28
N GLU A 261 -1.36 -1.89 12.39
CA GLU A 261 -2.10 -1.64 13.63
C GLU A 261 -1.89 -0.19 14.09
N SER A 262 -0.64 0.26 14.10
CA SER A 262 -0.29 1.63 14.46
C SER A 262 -0.95 2.65 13.52
N ALA A 263 -0.89 2.40 12.22
CA ALA A 263 -1.50 3.27 11.20
C ALA A 263 -3.02 3.34 11.36
N TYR A 264 -3.66 2.19 11.62
CA TYR A 264 -5.10 2.12 11.84
C TYR A 264 -5.50 2.97 13.05
N ASN A 265 -4.75 2.86 14.16
CA ASN A 265 -5.06 3.59 15.38
C ASN A 265 -4.98 5.10 15.16
N VAL A 266 -3.94 5.58 14.46
CA VAL A 266 -3.82 7.01 14.13
C VAL A 266 -4.96 7.46 13.21
N ALA A 267 -5.30 6.63 12.20
CA ALA A 267 -6.40 6.94 11.29
C ALA A 267 -7.73 7.05 12.05
N ARG A 268 -8.00 6.13 12.98
CA ARG A 268 -9.23 6.15 13.79
C ARG A 268 -9.31 7.38 14.70
N GLU A 269 -8.19 7.73 15.31
CA GLU A 269 -8.12 8.90 16.21
C GLU A 269 -8.43 10.20 15.46
N LEU A 270 -7.95 10.31 14.22
CA LEU A 270 -8.10 11.55 13.43
C LEU A 270 -9.40 11.61 12.64
N TRP A 271 -10.01 10.47 12.30
CA TRP A 271 -11.19 10.40 11.42
C TRP A 271 -12.44 10.98 12.08
N LYS A 272 -13.21 11.71 11.30
CA LYS A 272 -14.51 12.28 11.70
C LYS A 272 -15.56 11.89 10.66
N PRO A 273 -16.83 11.77 11.06
CA PRO A 273 -17.90 11.49 10.08
C PRO A 273 -17.87 12.46 8.90
N GLY A 274 -17.86 11.89 7.70
CA GLY A 274 -17.74 12.64 6.45
C GLY A 274 -16.35 12.69 5.87
N ASP A 275 -15.33 12.32 6.66
CA ASP A 275 -13.94 12.24 6.15
C ASP A 275 -13.76 11.00 5.28
N ALA A 276 -12.80 11.06 4.35
CA ALA A 276 -12.41 9.92 3.52
C ALA A 276 -11.91 8.76 4.39
N VAL A 277 -12.19 7.56 4.01
CA VAL A 277 -11.82 6.33 4.74
C VAL A 277 -10.57 5.62 4.21
N UNK A 278 -9.96 6.13 3.33
CA UNK A 278 -8.81 5.62 2.68
C UNK A 278 -7.78 5.06 3.59
N UNK A 279 -7.57 5.69 4.66
CA UNK A 279 -6.61 5.35 5.59
C UNK A 279 -7.03 4.17 6.43
N UNK A 280 -8.24 4.03 6.74
CA UNK A 280 -8.75 2.98 7.47
C UNK A 280 -8.94 1.75 6.66
N UNK A 281 -9.18 1.84 5.38
CA UNK A 281 -9.35 0.84 4.52
C UNK A 281 -8.15 0.13 4.24
N HIS A 282 -7.07 0.85 3.99
CA HIS A 282 -5.75 0.37 3.58
C HIS A 282 -5.02 -0.36 4.71
N SER A 283 -5.01 0.24 5.89
CA SER A 283 -4.40 -0.40 7.07
C SER A 283 -5.10 -1.70 7.45
N THR A 284 -6.43 -1.75 7.31
CA THR A 284 -7.22 -2.96 7.59
C THR A 284 -6.84 -4.09 6.63
N ASP A 285 -6.79 -3.78 5.34
CA ASP A 285 -6.43 -4.74 4.28
C ASP A 285 -5.05 -5.36 4.54
N TRP A 286 -4.05 -4.51 4.74
CA TRP A 286 -2.67 -4.97 4.88
C TRP A 286 -2.36 -5.54 6.25
N GLY A 287 -2.97 -4.97 7.29
CA GLY A 287 -2.81 -5.47 8.67
C GLY A 287 -3.35 -6.89 8.81
N GLN A 288 -4.53 -7.13 8.23
CA GLN A 288 -5.12 -8.48 8.24
C GLN A 288 -4.23 -9.48 7.49
N TYR A 289 -3.69 -9.06 6.32
CA TYR A 289 -2.80 -9.96 5.56
C TYR A 289 -1.58 -10.35 6.42
N GLY A 290 -0.97 -9.37 7.07
CA GLY A 290 0.19 -9.63 7.96
C GLY A 290 -0.15 -10.58 9.09
N ASP A 291 -1.27 -10.35 9.78
CA ASP A 291 -1.69 -11.21 10.89
C ASP A 291 -2.04 -12.63 10.41
N LEU A 292 -2.66 -12.76 9.24
CA LEU A 292 -2.94 -14.09 8.67
C LEU A 292 -1.64 -14.83 8.32
N GLN A 293 -0.64 -14.12 7.79
CA GLN A 293 0.66 -14.74 7.52
C GLN A 293 1.35 -15.20 8.81
N LEU A 294 1.11 -14.49 9.93
CA LEU A 294 1.60 -14.92 11.26
C LEU A 294 0.78 -16.08 11.84
N GLY A 295 -0.33 -16.44 11.20
CA GLY A 295 -1.23 -17.49 11.71
C GLY A 295 -2.17 -17.01 12.81
N ASP A 296 -2.31 -15.69 12.99
CA ASP A 296 -3.14 -15.12 14.06
C ASP A 296 -4.59 -14.96 13.60
N ILE A 297 -5.37 -16.01 13.80
CA ILE A 297 -6.77 -16.10 13.39
C ILE A 297 -7.63 -15.06 14.12
N GLU A 298 -7.37 -14.87 15.42
CA GLU A 298 -8.17 -13.93 16.23
C GLU A 298 -7.94 -12.47 15.80
N ARG A 299 -6.69 -12.14 15.45
CA ARG A 299 -6.38 -10.82 14.91
C ARG A 299 -7.06 -10.61 13.54
N SER A 300 -7.09 -11.64 12.70
CA SER A 300 -7.79 -11.57 11.43
C SER A 300 -9.28 -11.26 11.63
N LYS A 301 -9.92 -11.92 12.61
CA LYS A 301 -11.33 -11.65 12.95
C LYS A 301 -11.53 -10.21 13.44
N LEU A 302 -10.58 -9.69 14.20
CA LEU A 302 -10.63 -8.28 14.66
C LEU A 302 -10.61 -7.33 13.45
N TRP A 303 -9.74 -7.58 12.48
CA TRP A 303 -9.70 -6.75 11.25
C TRP A 303 -11.04 -6.82 10.49
N ILE A 304 -11.68 -7.98 10.44
CA ILE A 304 -13.01 -8.12 9.82
C ILE A 304 -14.03 -7.23 10.56
N ARG A 305 -14.04 -7.29 11.91
CA ARG A 305 -14.97 -6.45 12.71
C ARG A 305 -14.71 -4.95 12.46
N ARG A 306 -13.44 -4.55 12.30
CA ARG A 306 -13.08 -3.16 11.97
C ARG A 306 -13.60 -2.75 10.59
N ALA A 307 -13.50 -3.66 9.61
CA ALA A 307 -14.04 -3.42 8.26
C ALA A 307 -15.57 -3.31 8.31
N GLU A 308 -16.24 -4.15 9.11
CA GLU A 308 -17.69 -4.09 9.32
C GLU A 308 -18.08 -2.74 9.92
N GLN A 309 -17.34 -2.28 10.92
CA GLN A 309 -17.58 -0.96 11.54
C GLN A 309 -17.42 0.15 10.48
N THR A 310 -16.37 0.14 9.72
CA THR A 310 -16.16 1.13 8.67
C THR A 310 -17.32 1.15 7.66
N UNK A 311 -17.75 0.07 7.19
CA UNK A 311 -18.75 -0.01 6.39
C UNK A 311 -19.93 0.50 6.89
N SER A 312 -20.30 0.27 8.29
CA SER A 312 -21.51 0.77 8.93
C SER A 312 -21.49 2.30 9.11
N GLU A 313 -20.31 2.84 9.35
CA GLU A 313 -20.12 4.28 9.51
C GLU A 313 -20.19 5.04 8.17
N ASN A 314 -20.02 4.33 7.06
CA ASN A 314 -19.96 4.93 5.72
C ASN A 314 -20.86 4.14 4.75
N PRO A 315 -22.16 4.09 5.00
CA PRO A 315 -23.06 3.30 4.17
C PRO A 315 -23.06 3.80 2.72
N GLY A 316 -22.99 2.89 1.79
CA GLY A 316 -22.94 3.22 0.36
C GLY A 316 -21.55 3.51 -0.19
N ASP A 317 -20.52 3.46 0.67
CA ASP A 317 -19.14 3.65 0.19
C ASP A 317 -18.58 2.37 -0.46
N UNK A 318 -18.21 2.36 -1.44
CA UNK A 318 -17.79 1.33 -2.23
C UNK A 318 -16.60 0.71 -1.82
N ARG A 319 -15.66 1.60 -1.49
CA ARG A 319 -14.37 1.11 -0.98
C ARG A 319 -14.52 0.33 0.31
N SER A 320 -15.32 0.83 1.24
CA SER A 320 -15.57 0.15 2.53
C SER A 320 -16.19 -1.23 2.28
N ARG A 321 -17.17 -1.31 1.37
CA ARG A 321 -17.80 -2.59 1.01
C ARG A 321 -16.78 -3.53 0.37
N GLY A 322 -15.95 -3.02 -0.54
CA GLY A 322 -14.91 -3.80 -1.20
C GLY A 322 -13.90 -4.35 -0.22
N THR A 323 -13.43 -3.52 0.70
CA THR A 323 -12.46 -3.94 1.72
C THR A 323 -13.05 -5.04 2.61
N LEU A 324 -14.31 -4.90 3.03
CA LEU A 324 -14.99 -5.92 3.84
C LEU A 324 -15.04 -7.25 3.09
N GLY A 325 -15.42 -7.21 1.82
CA GLY A 325 -15.45 -8.41 0.98
C GLY A 325 -14.07 -9.07 0.87
N THR A 326 -13.04 -8.27 0.65
CA THR A 326 -11.67 -8.77 0.53
C THR A 326 -11.18 -9.44 1.83
N VAL A 327 -11.38 -8.78 2.99
CA VAL A 327 -10.85 -9.35 4.25
C VAL A 327 -11.62 -10.61 4.68
N ARG A 328 -12.93 -10.68 4.40
CA ARG A 328 -13.71 -11.91 4.64
C ARG A 328 -13.24 -13.04 3.72
N ALA A 329 -13.09 -12.76 2.44
CA ALA A 329 -12.62 -13.73 1.45
C ALA A 329 -11.21 -14.24 1.77
N ARG A 330 -10.32 -13.31 2.11
CA ARG A 330 -8.93 -13.68 2.46
C ARG A 330 -8.88 -14.55 3.71
N HIS A 331 -9.70 -14.22 4.72
CA HIS A 331 -9.78 -15.04 5.94
C HIS A 331 -10.12 -16.49 5.58
N THR A 332 -11.14 -16.70 4.75
CA THR A 332 -11.55 -18.02 4.30
C THR A 332 -10.42 -18.75 3.57
N ILE A 333 -9.78 -18.07 2.61
CA ILE A 333 -8.74 -18.67 1.76
C ILE A 333 -7.48 -19.02 2.56
N GLU A 334 -7.00 -18.07 3.36
CA GLU A 334 -5.74 -18.25 4.10
C GLU A 334 -5.88 -19.26 5.25
N THR A 335 -7.04 -19.30 5.92
CA THR A 335 -7.28 -20.27 6.99
C THR A 335 -7.76 -21.62 6.45
N GLN A 336 -8.18 -21.67 5.19
CA GLN A 336 -8.79 -22.84 4.57
C GLN A 336 -10.04 -23.32 5.34
N ASN A 337 -10.68 -22.39 6.05
CA ASN A 337 -11.93 -22.64 6.74
C ASN A 337 -13.08 -22.39 5.76
N TRP A 338 -13.27 -23.37 4.87
CA TRP A 338 -14.17 -23.23 3.73
C TRP A 338 -15.61 -23.06 4.20
N SER A 339 -16.30 -22.09 3.63
CA SER A 339 -17.70 -21.83 3.96
C SER A 339 -18.47 -21.39 2.71
N LEU A 340 -19.71 -21.88 2.62
CA LEU A 340 -20.60 -21.60 1.49
C LEU A 340 -21.52 -20.43 1.85
N GLN A 341 -21.78 -19.56 0.87
CA GLN A 341 -22.78 -18.52 0.97
C GLN A 341 -23.57 -18.46 -0.33
N GLU A 342 -24.75 -17.85 -0.30
CA GLU A 342 -25.57 -17.71 -1.52
C GLU A 342 -24.86 -16.77 -2.52
N LEU A 343 -24.98 -17.13 -3.79
CA LEU A 343 -24.46 -16.31 -4.87
C LEU A 343 -25.32 -15.08 -5.05
N UNK A 344 -24.88 -14.10 -4.67
CA UNK A 344 -25.54 -12.92 -4.77
C UNK A 344 -24.97 -12.20 -5.87
N GLU A 345 -25.72 -11.34 -6.46
CA GLU A 345 -25.29 -10.49 -7.56
C GLU A 345 -24.27 -9.45 -7.11
N GLU A 346 -24.19 -9.23 -5.83
CA GLU A 346 -23.38 -8.18 -5.23
C GLU A 346 -21.97 -8.65 -4.80
N LEU A 347 -21.66 -9.93 -5.05
CA LEU A 347 -20.34 -10.46 -4.65
C LEU A 347 -19.21 -9.92 -5.53
N UNK A 348 -18.14 -9.56 -5.02
CA UNK A 348 -17.01 -9.06 -5.62
C UNK A 348 -16.24 -10.17 -6.08
N PRO A 349 -15.26 -9.84 -6.87
CA PRO A 349 -14.43 -10.93 -7.39
C PRO A 349 -13.67 -11.72 -6.31
N ASP A 350 -13.16 -11.05 -5.28
CA ASP A 350 -12.48 -11.74 -4.17
C ASP A 350 -13.43 -12.70 -3.45
N GLU A 351 -14.65 -12.26 -3.23
CA GLU A 351 -15.69 -13.10 -2.59
C GLU A 351 -16.06 -14.29 -3.48
N LEU A 352 -16.13 -14.08 -4.80
CA LEU A 352 -16.38 -15.14 -5.76
C LEU A 352 -15.25 -16.17 -5.75
N LEU A 353 -13.99 -15.71 -5.67
CA LEU A 353 -12.85 -16.63 -5.57
C LEU A 353 -12.94 -17.48 -4.31
N ALA A 354 -13.22 -16.86 -3.16
CA ALA A 354 -13.35 -17.59 -1.89
C ALA A 354 -14.52 -18.57 -1.94
N LEU A 355 -15.66 -18.17 -2.51
CA LEU A 355 -16.82 -19.04 -2.66
C LEU A 355 -16.53 -20.21 -3.60
N GLY A 356 -15.86 -19.94 -4.73
CA GLY A 356 -15.49 -20.98 -5.69
C GLY A 356 -14.53 -22.01 -5.08
N LEU A 357 -13.51 -21.55 -4.38
CA LEU A 357 -12.58 -22.46 -3.69
C LEU A 357 -13.29 -23.23 -2.58
N SER A 358 -14.20 -22.58 -1.85
CA SER A 358 -15.02 -23.26 -0.83
C SER A 358 -15.90 -24.35 -1.46
N ALA A 359 -16.57 -24.03 -2.57
CA ALA A 359 -17.43 -24.97 -3.28
C ALA A 359 -16.64 -26.20 -3.75
N VAL A 360 -15.46 -25.98 -4.33
CA VAL A 360 -14.58 -27.09 -4.77
C VAL A 360 -14.15 -27.94 -3.58
N ASN A 361 -13.75 -27.35 -2.54
CA ASN A 361 -13.31 -28.08 -1.32
C ASN A 361 -14.45 -28.78 -0.59
N UNK A 362 -15.54 -28.14 -0.86
CA UNK A 362 -16.59 -28.67 -0.37
C UNK A 362 -17.27 -29.63 -1.20
N GLY A 363 -16.88 -29.91 -2.29
CA GLY A 363 -17.51 -30.86 -3.22
C GLY A 363 -18.81 -30.39 -3.84
N GLU A 364 -19.08 -29.11 -3.80
CA GLU A 364 -20.31 -28.49 -4.30
C GLU A 364 -20.15 -28.09 -5.77
N THR A 365 -20.30 -29.06 -6.66
CA THR A 365 -20.04 -28.94 -8.10
C THR A 365 -20.83 -27.79 -8.74
N GLU A 366 -22.14 -27.72 -8.42
CA GLU A 366 -22.99 -26.65 -8.96
C GLU A 366 -22.55 -25.25 -8.55
N UNK A 367 -22.01 -25.04 -7.48
CA UNK A 367 -21.58 -23.81 -7.02
C UNK A 367 -20.36 -23.40 -7.62
N ALA A 368 -19.57 -24.35 -7.62
CA ALA A 368 -18.30 -24.08 -8.31
C ALA A 368 -18.54 -23.70 -9.78
N GLN A 369 -19.39 -24.40 -10.46
CA GLN A 369 -19.71 -24.08 -11.86
C GLN A 369 -20.33 -22.68 -12.01
N ARG A 370 -21.26 -22.34 -11.15
CA ARG A 370 -21.89 -21.00 -11.21
C ARG A 370 -20.89 -19.86 -10.89
N VAL A 371 -19.99 -20.11 -9.99
CA VAL A 371 -18.91 -19.16 -9.73
C VAL A 371 -18.03 -18.96 -10.98
N UNK A 372 -17.64 -19.91 -11.57
CA UNK A 372 -16.92 -19.84 -12.69
C UNK A 372 -17.53 -19.04 -13.70
N GLU A 373 -18.78 -19.31 -13.92
CA GLU A 373 -19.53 -18.52 -14.89
C GLU A 373 -19.57 -17.00 -14.57
N UNK A 374 -19.51 -16.78 -13.41
CA UNK A 374 -19.53 -15.50 -12.98
C UNK A 374 -18.30 -14.83 -13.17
N LEU A 375 -17.30 -15.40 -12.81
CA LEU A 375 -15.95 -14.88 -13.02
C LEU A 375 -15.62 -14.73 -14.52
N ASP A 376 -16.04 -15.66 -15.30
CA ASP A 376 -15.85 -15.58 -16.76
C ASP A 376 -16.49 -14.31 -17.35
N ALA A 377 -17.72 -14.03 -16.96
CA ALA A 377 -18.44 -12.86 -17.45
C ALA A 377 -17.74 -11.55 -16.99
N LEU A 378 -17.32 -11.50 -15.75
CA LEU A 378 -16.59 -10.34 -15.21
C LEU A 378 -15.23 -10.15 -15.92
N ALA A 379 -14.52 -11.24 -16.17
CA ALA A 379 -13.22 -11.20 -16.86
C ALA A 379 -13.37 -10.73 -18.30
N ALA A 380 -14.45 -11.10 -18.96
CA ALA A 380 -14.74 -10.68 -20.35
C ALA A 380 -14.99 -9.16 -20.45
N ASP A 381 -15.60 -8.59 -19.42
CA ASP A 381 -15.94 -7.16 -19.37
C ASP A 381 -14.78 -6.26 -18.88
N SER A 382 -13.69 -6.88 -18.40
CA SER A 382 -12.57 -6.15 -17.78
C SER A 382 -11.34 -6.11 -18.70
N GLU A 383 -10.89 -4.94 -19.08
CA GLU A 383 -9.69 -4.77 -19.92
C GLU A 383 -8.39 -5.07 -19.17
N ASN A 384 -8.38 -4.98 -17.85
CA ASN A 384 -7.15 -5.08 -17.07
C ASN A 384 -7.26 -5.93 -15.78
N UNK A 385 -7.66 -7.03 -15.78
CA UNK A 385 -7.82 -7.67 -14.77
C UNK A 385 -7.22 -8.87 -14.81
N LEU A 386 -5.98 -8.72 -14.85
CA LEU A 386 -5.16 -9.93 -14.81
C LEU A 386 -5.55 -10.83 -13.64
N SER A 387 -5.66 -10.27 -12.44
CA SER A 387 -6.06 -11.06 -11.25
C SER A 387 -7.43 -11.70 -11.42
N LEU A 388 -8.36 -11.00 -12.06
CA LEU A 388 -9.70 -11.55 -12.33
C LEU A 388 -9.64 -12.72 -13.32
N LYS A 389 -8.85 -12.58 -14.38
CA LYS A 389 -8.64 -13.68 -15.34
C LYS A 389 -8.01 -14.89 -14.67
N VAL A 390 -7.00 -14.65 -13.82
CA VAL A 390 -6.32 -15.71 -13.10
C VAL A 390 -7.28 -16.38 -12.12
N SER A 391 -8.10 -15.60 -11.37
CA SER A 391 -9.12 -16.15 -10.47
C SER A 391 -10.10 -17.06 -11.24
N HIS A 392 -10.54 -16.61 -12.41
CA HIS A 392 -11.42 -17.43 -13.27
C HIS A 392 -10.75 -18.74 -13.65
N MET A 393 -9.48 -18.68 -14.08
CA MET A 393 -8.73 -19.89 -14.48
C MET A 393 -8.51 -20.83 -13.29
N GLU A 394 -8.26 -20.28 -12.09
CA GLU A 394 -8.12 -21.09 -10.87
C GLU A 394 -9.40 -21.86 -10.58
N ILE A 395 -10.56 -21.20 -10.59
CA ILE A 395 -11.84 -21.86 -10.31
C ILE A 395 -12.19 -22.85 -11.43
N ALA A 396 -11.95 -22.49 -12.69
CA ALA A 396 -12.19 -23.39 -13.82
C ALA A 396 -11.36 -24.68 -13.68
N ALA A 397 -10.07 -24.57 -13.37
CA ALA A 397 -9.19 -25.73 -13.21
C ALA A 397 -9.61 -26.57 -12.01
N MET A 398 -9.90 -25.92 -10.87
CA MET A 398 -10.32 -26.65 -9.66
C MET A 398 -11.68 -27.35 -9.87
N SER A 399 -12.59 -26.76 -10.65
CA SER A 399 -13.85 -27.36 -11.02
C SER A 399 -13.63 -28.60 -11.89
N MET A 400 -12.70 -28.54 -12.84
CA MET A 400 -12.31 -29.71 -13.66
C MET A 400 -11.79 -30.83 -12.77
N LEU A 401 -10.98 -30.53 -11.79
CA LEU A 401 -10.46 -31.53 -10.83
C LEU A 401 -11.59 -32.11 -10.00
N LEU A 402 -12.51 -31.34 -9.57
CA LEU A 402 -13.69 -31.82 -8.83
C LEU A 402 -14.53 -32.77 -9.69
N UNK A 403 -14.65 -32.33 -10.77
CA UNK A 403 -15.38 -33.04 -11.63
C UNK A 403 -14.81 -34.28 -12.06
N SER A 404 -13.47 -34.39 -12.05
CA SER A 404 -12.76 -35.63 -12.45
C SER A 404 -12.87 -36.78 -11.44
N ARG A 405 -13.22 -36.49 -10.23
CA ARG A 405 -13.42 -37.47 -9.14
C ARG A 405 -14.52 -38.51 -9.51
N ASP A 406 -15.47 -38.10 -10.33
CA ASP A 406 -16.56 -38.96 -10.78
C ASP A 406 -16.22 -39.78 -12.03
N LEU A 407 -15.02 -39.56 -12.58
CA LEU A 407 -14.54 -40.26 -13.77
C LEU A 407 -13.54 -41.36 -13.37
N THR A 408 -13.29 -42.30 -14.29
CA THR A 408 -12.32 -43.37 -14.06
C THR A 408 -11.37 -43.49 -15.26
N GLY A 409 -10.25 -44.13 -15.04
CA GLY A 409 -9.26 -44.44 -16.08
C GLY A 409 -8.81 -43.22 -16.86
N ALA A 410 -8.75 -43.43 -18.17
CA ALA A 410 -8.24 -42.39 -19.07
C ALA A 410 -9.05 -41.07 -19.06
N UNK A 411 -10.11 -40.97 -18.72
CA UNK A 411 -10.91 -39.86 -18.70
C UNK A 411 -10.62 -38.97 -17.60
N ALA A 412 -10.53 -39.68 -16.46
CA ALA A 412 -10.13 -38.96 -15.27
C ALA A 412 -8.74 -38.36 -15.45
N THR A 413 -7.79 -39.13 -15.89
CA THR A 413 -6.41 -38.69 -16.16
C THR A 413 -6.37 -37.51 -17.15
N SER A 414 -7.16 -37.61 -18.23
CA SER A 414 -7.22 -36.56 -19.25
C SER A 414 -7.75 -35.24 -18.66
N GLN A 415 -8.83 -35.30 -17.88
CA GLN A 415 -9.41 -34.10 -17.28
C GLN A 415 -8.48 -33.47 -16.23
N GLN A 416 -7.82 -34.30 -15.43
CA GLN A 416 -6.82 -33.85 -14.48
C GLN A 416 -5.66 -33.11 -15.19
N GLN A 417 -5.21 -33.70 -16.32
CA GLN A 417 -4.13 -33.07 -17.11
C GLN A 417 -4.57 -31.74 -17.73
N GLN A 418 -5.83 -31.66 -18.19
CA GLN A 418 -6.38 -30.42 -18.72
C GLN A 418 -6.41 -29.32 -17.64
N ALA A 419 -6.80 -29.69 -16.42
CA ALA A 419 -6.81 -28.74 -15.29
C ALA A 419 -5.41 -28.25 -14.98
N ILE A 420 -4.43 -29.16 -14.94
CA ILE A 420 -3.03 -28.80 -14.68
C ILE A 420 -2.49 -27.88 -15.79
N THR A 421 -2.82 -28.18 -17.05
CA THR A 421 -2.44 -27.34 -18.21
C THR A 421 -3.00 -25.93 -18.06
N LEU A 422 -4.28 -25.82 -17.67
CA LEU A 422 -4.92 -24.50 -17.47
C LEU A 422 -4.24 -23.73 -16.34
N LEU A 423 -3.89 -24.40 -15.27
CA LEU A 423 -3.12 -23.76 -14.18
C LEU A 423 -1.72 -23.30 -14.64
N UNK A 424 -1.10 -24.00 -15.37
CA UNK A 424 0.06 -23.66 -15.88
C UNK A 424 0.02 -22.54 -16.76
N GLU A 425 -1.01 -22.41 -17.59
CA GLU A 425 -1.28 -21.23 -18.43
C GLU A 425 -1.52 -19.99 -17.56
N ALA A 426 -2.24 -20.15 -16.45
CA ALA A 426 -2.48 -19.07 -15.51
C ALA A 426 -1.17 -18.59 -14.85
N VAL A 427 -0.26 -19.50 -14.53
CA VAL A 427 1.07 -19.17 -14.02
C VAL A 427 1.84 -18.33 -15.05
N GLU A 428 1.85 -18.77 -16.32
CA GLU A 428 2.53 -18.05 -17.40
C GLU A 428 1.94 -16.65 -17.60
N LEU A 429 0.61 -16.55 -17.56
CA LEU A 429 -0.08 -15.26 -17.67
C LEU A 429 0.33 -14.33 -16.51
N THR A 430 0.38 -14.86 -15.31
CA THR A 430 0.80 -14.09 -14.11
C THR A 430 2.26 -13.65 -14.24
N ASN A 431 3.13 -14.52 -14.72
CA ASN A 431 4.55 -14.18 -14.92
C ASN A 431 4.78 -13.06 -15.94
N UNK A 432 3.93 -12.99 -16.75
CA UNK A 432 3.94 -11.96 -17.68
C UNK A 432 3.46 -10.66 -17.18
N GLY A 433 2.83 -10.62 -16.07
CA GLY A 433 2.32 -9.41 -15.45
C GLY A 433 3.31 -8.71 -14.55
N ARG A 434 2.83 -7.64 -13.90
CA ARG A 434 3.67 -6.90 -12.95
C ARG A 434 3.92 -7.76 -11.70
N LEU A 435 5.12 -7.68 -11.17
CA LEU A 435 5.45 -8.38 -9.92
C LEU A 435 4.59 -7.87 -8.76
N PRO A 436 4.23 -8.74 -7.81
CA PRO A 436 3.37 -8.33 -6.70
C PRO A 436 4.07 -7.35 -5.77
N SER A 437 3.39 -6.29 -5.37
CA SER A 437 3.95 -5.26 -4.51
C SER A 437 3.13 -5.03 -3.24
N GLY A 438 2.22 -5.95 -2.92
CA GLY A 438 1.36 -5.82 -1.73
C GLY A 438 0.84 -7.18 -1.31
N ALA A 439 -0.30 -7.21 -0.66
CA ALA A 439 -0.99 -8.45 -0.30
C ALA A 439 -1.27 -9.26 -1.57
N ALA A 440 -1.31 -10.58 -1.44
CA ALA A 440 -1.52 -11.48 -2.58
C ALA A 440 -2.77 -11.10 -3.39
N ASN A 441 -2.61 -11.01 -4.70
CA ASN A 441 -3.69 -10.69 -5.63
C ASN A 441 -3.44 -11.43 -6.96
N PRO A 442 -4.24 -12.46 -7.33
CA PRO A 442 -5.44 -12.93 -6.59
C PRO A 442 -5.13 -13.35 -5.15
N LEU A 443 -6.15 -13.38 -4.32
CA LEU A 443 -6.01 -13.75 -2.90
C LEU A 443 -5.34 -15.12 -2.73
N LYS A 444 -5.60 -16.05 -3.67
CA LYS A 444 -4.86 -17.32 -3.73
C LYS A 444 -3.80 -17.20 -4.82
N PRO A 445 -2.52 -17.12 -4.47
CA PRO A 445 -1.46 -17.04 -5.49
C PRO A 445 -1.49 -18.30 -6.39
N VAL A 446 -1.47 -18.08 -7.71
CA VAL A 446 -1.64 -19.21 -8.64
C VAL A 446 -0.45 -20.16 -8.61
N HIS A 447 0.76 -19.67 -8.35
CA HIS A 447 1.93 -20.54 -8.21
C HIS A 447 1.73 -21.51 -7.03
N GLU A 448 1.24 -20.98 -5.92
CA GLU A 448 0.97 -21.77 -4.70
C GLU A 448 -0.15 -22.78 -4.94
N LEU A 449 -1.25 -22.37 -5.59
CA LEU A 449 -2.36 -23.27 -5.91
C LEU A 449 -1.90 -24.38 -6.84
N THR A 450 -1.16 -24.03 -7.89
CA THR A 450 -0.65 -25.02 -8.86
C THR A 450 0.32 -25.98 -8.16
N GLY A 451 1.15 -25.50 -7.30
CA GLY A 451 1.98 -26.37 -6.45
C GLY A 451 1.16 -27.41 -5.67
N UNK A 452 0.17 -26.92 -5.18
CA UNK A 452 -0.62 -27.73 -4.47
C UNK A 452 -1.21 -28.82 -5.24
N VAL A 453 -1.73 -28.50 -6.41
CA VAL A 453 -2.35 -29.48 -7.32
C VAL A 453 -1.33 -30.51 -7.80
N LEU A 454 -0.14 -30.02 -8.21
CA LEU A 454 0.94 -30.93 -8.66
C LEU A 454 1.39 -31.89 -7.55
N LEU A 455 1.46 -31.41 -6.33
CA LEU A 455 1.82 -32.25 -5.18
C LEU A 455 0.80 -33.36 -4.99
N GLY A 456 -0.49 -33.04 -5.05
CA GLY A 456 -1.57 -34.00 -4.98
C GLY A 456 -1.57 -34.97 -6.15
N ASN A 457 -1.07 -34.58 -7.30
CA ASN A 457 -0.96 -35.40 -8.51
C ASN A 457 0.36 -36.20 -8.56
N ARG A 458 1.09 -36.25 -7.46
CA ARG A 458 2.35 -37.00 -7.31
C ARG A 458 3.45 -36.52 -8.25
N GLN A 459 3.50 -35.21 -8.45
CA GLN A 459 4.55 -34.55 -9.23
C GLN A 459 5.33 -33.59 -8.29
N PRO A 460 6.05 -34.18 -7.30
CA PRO A 460 6.64 -33.34 -6.24
C PRO A 460 7.76 -32.43 -6.71
N GLU A 461 8.54 -32.84 -7.73
CA GLU A 461 9.62 -32.00 -8.23
C GLU A 461 9.08 -30.74 -8.90
N GLU A 462 8.03 -30.90 -9.73
CA GLU A 462 7.39 -29.75 -10.38
C GLU A 462 6.66 -28.87 -9.33
N ALA A 463 6.05 -29.51 -8.33
CA ALA A 463 5.39 -28.79 -7.25
C ALA A 463 6.40 -27.89 -6.49
N ALA A 464 7.53 -28.47 -6.15
CA ALA A 464 8.59 -27.72 -5.49
C ALA A 464 9.01 -26.46 -6.27
N UNK A 465 9.06 -26.53 -7.49
CA UNK A 465 9.36 -25.49 -8.31
C UNK A 465 8.46 -24.37 -8.20
N LEU A 466 7.25 -24.72 -8.23
CA LEU A 466 6.23 -23.69 -8.16
C LEU A 466 6.12 -23.05 -6.78
N PHE A 467 6.31 -23.79 -5.73
CA PHE A 467 6.37 -23.23 -4.38
C PHE A 467 7.58 -22.31 -4.23
N GLU A 468 8.74 -22.67 -4.77
CA GLU A 468 9.93 -21.80 -4.74
C GLU A 468 9.70 -20.52 -5.53
N GLU A 469 9.05 -20.63 -6.70
CA GLU A 469 8.68 -19.46 -7.51
C GLU A 469 7.73 -18.55 -6.72
N SER A 470 6.75 -19.13 -6.03
CA SER A 470 5.84 -18.39 -5.15
C SER A 470 6.62 -17.64 -4.06
N LEU A 471 7.60 -18.31 -3.44
CA LEU A 471 8.42 -17.71 -2.38
C LEU A 471 9.36 -16.63 -2.90
N LEU A 472 9.81 -16.74 -4.16
CA LEU A 472 10.62 -15.69 -4.79
C LEU A 472 9.78 -14.44 -5.04
N ARG A 473 8.53 -14.63 -5.47
CA ARG A 473 7.60 -13.52 -5.74
C ARG A 473 7.05 -12.89 -4.46
N MET A 474 6.77 -13.73 -3.46
CA MET A 474 6.19 -13.32 -2.16
C MET A 474 6.95 -14.03 -1.04
N PRO A 475 8.07 -13.43 -0.61
CA PRO A 475 8.97 -14.09 0.34
C PRO A 475 8.28 -14.48 1.64
N ASN A 476 8.68 -15.65 2.16
CA ASN A 476 8.32 -16.08 3.50
C ASN A 476 6.82 -16.36 3.71
N ARG A 477 6.06 -16.61 2.63
CA ARG A 477 4.64 -16.98 2.76
C ARG A 477 4.53 -18.36 3.40
N PRO A 478 3.86 -18.49 4.57
CA PRO A 478 3.84 -19.79 5.30
C PRO A 478 3.23 -20.93 4.51
N LEU A 479 2.12 -20.69 3.77
CA LEU A 479 1.49 -21.76 2.99
C LEU A 479 2.40 -22.23 1.85
N SER A 480 3.20 -21.34 1.28
CA SER A 480 4.17 -21.75 0.26
C SER A 480 5.38 -22.47 0.88
N LEU A 481 5.80 -22.05 2.08
CA LEU A 481 6.86 -22.76 2.83
C LEU A 481 6.41 -24.20 3.16
N LEU A 482 5.19 -24.34 3.66
CA LEU A 482 4.61 -25.65 3.99
C LEU A 482 4.51 -26.52 2.74
N GLY A 483 4.01 -25.95 1.64
CA GLY A 483 3.89 -26.68 0.37
C GLY A 483 5.24 -27.13 -0.15
N ALA A 484 6.24 -26.25 -0.12
CA ALA A 484 7.61 -26.58 -0.55
C ALA A 484 8.21 -27.70 0.33
N ALA A 485 8.04 -27.60 1.65
CA ALA A 485 8.53 -28.64 2.58
C ALA A 485 7.94 -30.00 2.25
N ARG A 486 6.62 -30.05 2.04
CA ARG A 486 5.91 -31.29 1.68
C ARG A 486 6.36 -31.84 0.33
N ALA A 487 6.55 -30.94 -0.66
CA ALA A 487 7.01 -31.35 -1.99
C ALA A 487 8.42 -31.94 -1.94
N TYR A 488 9.33 -31.31 -1.25
CA TYR A 488 10.69 -31.83 -1.07
C TYR A 488 10.69 -33.16 -0.31
N LYS A 489 9.87 -33.26 0.74
CA LYS A 489 9.73 -34.52 1.49
C LYS A 489 9.26 -35.65 0.57
N GLN A 490 8.22 -35.40 -0.24
CA GLN A 490 7.69 -36.41 -1.17
C GLN A 490 8.71 -36.77 -2.23
N ALA A 491 9.54 -35.81 -2.68
CA ALA A 491 10.60 -36.03 -3.67
C ALA A 491 11.84 -36.72 -3.08
N GLY A 492 11.91 -36.88 -1.76
CA GLY A 492 13.05 -37.51 -1.10
C GLY A 492 14.22 -36.55 -0.82
N ASP A 493 14.03 -35.25 -1.01
CA ASP A 493 15.06 -34.23 -0.73
C ASP A 493 14.93 -33.82 0.74
N THR A 494 15.57 -34.61 1.62
CA THR A 494 15.42 -34.42 3.06
C THR A 494 16.06 -33.11 3.54
N PHE A 495 17.12 -32.65 2.87
CA PHE A 495 17.82 -31.41 3.24
C PHE A 495 16.91 -30.19 2.99
N ARG A 496 16.36 -30.09 1.79
CA ARG A 496 15.50 -28.94 1.46
C ARG A 496 14.16 -28.99 2.21
N ALA A 497 13.61 -30.19 2.44
CA ALA A 497 12.41 -30.34 3.27
C ALA A 497 12.64 -29.78 4.67
N ALA A 498 13.76 -30.16 5.29
CA ALA A 498 14.12 -29.68 6.63
C ALA A 498 14.29 -28.15 6.65
N GLU A 499 14.92 -27.60 5.61
CA GLU A 499 15.11 -26.14 5.46
C GLU A 499 13.76 -25.41 5.46
N LYS A 500 12.82 -25.90 4.65
CA LYS A 500 11.50 -25.24 4.54
C LYS A 500 10.66 -25.40 5.82
N TYR A 501 10.70 -26.55 6.45
CA TYR A 501 10.02 -26.73 7.75
C TYR A 501 10.64 -25.81 8.82
N THR A 502 11.96 -25.67 8.83
CA THR A 502 12.65 -24.75 9.76
C THR A 502 12.19 -23.29 9.51
N ASN A 503 12.11 -22.89 8.24
CA ASN A 503 11.65 -21.55 7.88
C ASN A 503 10.20 -21.33 8.28
N LEU A 504 9.35 -22.36 8.15
CA LEU A 504 7.94 -22.28 8.59
C LEU A 504 7.86 -22.03 10.09
N LEU A 505 8.66 -22.76 10.90
CA LEU A 505 8.65 -22.59 12.35
C LEU A 505 9.18 -21.21 12.80
N ALA A 506 9.96 -20.53 11.95
CA ALA A 506 10.38 -19.16 12.23
C ALA A 506 9.21 -18.16 12.06
N VAL A 507 8.16 -18.54 11.31
CA VAL A 507 6.97 -17.70 11.10
C VAL A 507 5.83 -18.15 12.02
N TRP A 508 5.56 -19.47 12.09
CA TRP A 508 4.46 -20.05 12.87
C TRP A 508 5.01 -20.78 14.09
N SER A 509 4.60 -20.34 15.28
CA SER A 509 5.10 -20.89 16.54
C SER A 509 3.99 -21.50 17.43
N ASP A 510 2.73 -21.41 17.02
CA ASP A 510 1.59 -21.89 17.82
C ASP A 510 1.49 -23.42 17.71
N ASP A 511 1.80 -24.10 18.80
CA ASP A 511 1.77 -25.57 18.89
C ASP A 511 0.38 -26.19 18.65
N SER A 512 -0.68 -25.39 18.72
CA SER A 512 -2.03 -25.89 18.43
C SER A 512 -2.26 -26.07 16.92
N GLN A 513 -1.40 -25.50 16.07
CA GLN A 513 -1.54 -25.61 14.61
C GLN A 513 -0.99 -26.95 14.11
N PRO A 514 -1.77 -27.73 13.34
CA PRO A 514 -1.28 -29.02 12.81
C PRO A 514 0.00 -28.89 11.98
N ALA A 515 0.16 -27.81 11.19
CA ALA A 515 1.35 -27.61 10.38
C ALA A 515 2.61 -27.40 11.23
N VAL A 516 2.46 -26.76 12.38
CA VAL A 516 3.58 -26.59 13.33
C VAL A 516 3.99 -27.95 13.89
N GLN A 517 3.02 -28.78 14.29
CA GLN A 517 3.28 -30.15 14.76
C GLN A 517 3.92 -31.00 13.67
N GLU A 518 3.45 -30.91 12.44
CA GLU A 518 4.04 -31.58 11.28
C GLU A 518 5.52 -31.23 11.13
N ALA A 519 5.83 -29.93 11.16
CA ALA A 519 7.20 -29.45 10.99
C ALA A 519 8.11 -29.93 12.12
N LYS A 520 7.62 -29.84 13.35
CA LYS A 520 8.39 -30.29 14.53
C LYS A 520 8.67 -31.79 14.47
N THR A 521 7.65 -32.58 14.13
CA THR A 521 7.79 -34.03 14.00
C THR A 521 8.84 -34.38 12.95
N TYR A 522 8.77 -33.72 11.77
CA TYR A 522 9.76 -33.97 10.70
C TYR A 522 11.18 -33.64 11.16
N LEU A 523 11.34 -32.56 11.92
CA LEU A 523 12.67 -32.09 12.36
C LEU A 523 13.17 -32.83 13.61
N GLY A 524 12.32 -33.65 14.25
CA GLY A 524 12.72 -34.44 15.40
C GLY A 524 12.56 -33.76 16.75
N PHE A 525 11.65 -32.77 16.85
CA PHE A 525 11.37 -32.08 18.12
C PHE A 525 10.20 -32.73 18.88
#